data_d0f6276b17dc92a9a8a50089a245112a
#
_entry.id   d0f6276b17dc92a9a8a50089a245112a
#
_cell.length_a   1.000
_cell.length_b   1.000
_cell.length_c   1.000
_cell.angle_alpha   90.00
_cell.angle_beta   90.00
_cell.angle_gamma   90.00
#
_symmetry.space_group_name_H-M   'P 1'
#
loop_
_entity.id
_entity.type
_entity.pdbx_description
1 polymer ?
#
loop_
_entity_poly.entity_id
_entity_poly.type
_entity_poly.pdbx_seq_one_letter_code
_entity_poly.pdbx_strand_id
1 'polypeptide(L)'
;MSGALLVAALGTGCRTTSPLPPADLSSPGWQVQHGQAVWQPPRKRPELAGEILVAQKTNGEVFVQFTKDPFPLATAQIQGDRWQIDFGAGRRSWRGHGQAPGVYLWLQLPAALRGEEPERPWKFSRPNEAWRLENTRTGEWLEGRFFE
;
A
#
# COMPACT_ATOMS: atom_id res chain seq x y z
N MET A 1 32.86 -52.47 -11.58
CA MET A 1 32.92 -51.19 -10.84
C MET A 1 31.81 -50.31 -11.40
N SER A 2 30.66 -50.30 -10.71
CA SER A 2 29.50 -49.50 -11.11
C SER A 2 29.49 -48.18 -10.34
N GLY A 3 29.72 -47.09 -11.06
CA GLY A 3 29.61 -45.76 -10.49
C GLY A 3 28.17 -45.29 -10.57
N ALA A 4 27.50 -45.12 -9.44
CA ALA A 4 26.18 -44.53 -9.35
C ALA A 4 26.28 -43.00 -9.37
N LEU A 5 25.80 -42.37 -10.42
CA LEU A 5 25.68 -40.91 -10.52
C LEU A 5 24.44 -40.49 -9.74
N LEU A 6 24.63 -39.81 -8.63
CA LEU A 6 23.57 -39.20 -7.82
C LEU A 6 23.24 -37.84 -8.44
N VAL A 7 22.15 -37.76 -9.17
CA VAL A 7 21.63 -36.49 -9.68
C VAL A 7 20.79 -35.83 -8.56
N ALA A 8 21.37 -34.83 -7.93
CA ALA A 8 20.65 -33.97 -6.98
C ALA A 8 19.76 -33.00 -7.78
N ALA A 9 18.48 -33.29 -7.83
CA ALA A 9 17.49 -32.36 -8.36
C ALA A 9 17.29 -31.20 -7.37
N LEU A 10 17.91 -30.05 -7.64
CA LEU A 10 17.62 -28.79 -6.98
C LEU A 10 16.25 -28.30 -7.42
N GLY A 11 15.23 -28.68 -6.68
CA GLY A 11 13.89 -28.13 -6.84
C GLY A 11 13.88 -26.65 -6.44
N THR A 12 14.05 -25.76 -7.40
CA THR A 12 13.73 -24.35 -7.23
C THR A 12 12.22 -24.19 -7.14
N GLY A 13 11.68 -24.40 -5.94
CA GLY A 13 10.26 -24.10 -5.68
C GLY A 13 10.05 -22.60 -5.79
N CYS A 14 9.35 -22.16 -6.81
CA CYS A 14 8.79 -20.81 -6.85
C CYS A 14 7.87 -20.65 -5.64
N ARG A 15 8.34 -19.96 -4.60
CA ARG A 15 7.51 -19.59 -3.46
C ARG A 15 6.53 -18.51 -3.92
N THR A 16 5.40 -18.91 -4.42
CA THR A 16 4.26 -18.01 -4.63
C THR A 16 3.81 -17.52 -3.26
N THR A 17 3.99 -16.21 -3.01
CA THR A 17 3.52 -15.58 -1.78
C THR A 17 2.00 -15.61 -1.74
N SER A 18 1.40 -16.21 -0.71
CA SER A 18 -0.04 -16.28 -0.53
C SER A 18 -0.64 -14.89 -0.32
N PRO A 19 -1.88 -14.62 -0.78
CA PRO A 19 -2.57 -13.39 -0.46
C PRO A 19 -2.67 -13.16 1.04
N LEU A 20 -2.57 -11.90 1.47
CA LEU A 20 -2.90 -11.52 2.83
C LEU A 20 -4.42 -11.67 3.04
N PRO A 21 -4.85 -12.19 4.21
CA PRO A 21 -6.26 -12.15 4.55
C PRO A 21 -6.75 -10.71 4.62
N PRO A 22 -8.04 -10.42 4.31
CA PRO A 22 -8.61 -9.10 4.48
C PRO A 22 -8.43 -8.61 5.92
N ALA A 23 -8.07 -7.33 6.07
CA ALA A 23 -7.93 -6.74 7.39
C ALA A 23 -9.29 -6.68 8.10
N ASP A 24 -9.33 -7.19 9.33
CA ASP A 24 -10.51 -7.09 10.19
C ASP A 24 -10.44 -5.81 11.03
N LEU A 25 -11.04 -4.74 10.53
CA LEU A 25 -11.05 -3.43 11.19
C LEU A 25 -11.95 -3.41 12.44
N SER A 26 -12.75 -4.43 12.67
CA SER A 26 -13.55 -4.57 13.90
C SER A 26 -12.73 -5.11 15.07
N SER A 27 -11.56 -5.68 14.80
CA SER A 27 -10.65 -6.13 15.86
C SER A 27 -10.06 -4.94 16.62
N PRO A 28 -9.70 -5.10 17.92
CA PRO A 28 -9.20 -4.00 18.71
C PRO A 28 -7.82 -3.51 18.25
N GLY A 29 -7.52 -2.24 18.53
CA GLY A 29 -6.22 -1.62 18.30
C GLY A 29 -6.10 -0.82 17.02
N TRP A 30 -7.08 -0.85 16.13
CA TRP A 30 -7.10 -0.02 14.94
C TRP A 30 -7.44 1.44 15.27
N GLN A 31 -6.61 2.35 14.79
CA GLN A 31 -6.94 3.76 14.67
C GLN A 31 -7.34 4.01 13.23
N VAL A 32 -8.58 4.39 13.01
CA VAL A 32 -9.18 4.51 11.69
C VAL A 32 -9.51 5.97 11.40
N GLN A 33 -9.05 6.45 10.24
CA GLN A 33 -9.37 7.77 9.72
C GLN A 33 -10.09 7.62 8.38
N HIS A 34 -11.17 8.36 8.22
CA HIS A 34 -11.93 8.45 6.97
C HIS A 34 -11.84 9.84 6.40
N GLY A 35 -11.85 9.94 5.10
CA GLY A 35 -11.82 11.24 4.45
C GLY A 35 -12.11 11.17 2.96
N GLN A 36 -11.86 12.30 2.33
CA GLN A 36 -11.91 12.44 0.88
C GLN A 36 -10.52 12.72 0.35
N ALA A 37 -10.23 12.23 -0.83
CA ALA A 37 -8.97 12.45 -1.49
C ALA A 37 -9.11 12.56 -3.00
N VAL A 38 -8.14 13.20 -3.62
CA VAL A 38 -7.94 13.22 -5.05
C VAL A 38 -6.61 12.55 -5.35
N TRP A 39 -6.63 11.57 -6.22
CA TRP A 39 -5.45 10.85 -6.67
C TRP A 39 -5.13 11.22 -8.12
N GLN A 40 -3.91 11.66 -8.35
CA GLN A 40 -3.31 11.81 -9.67
C GLN A 40 -2.43 10.58 -9.92
N PRO A 41 -2.89 9.62 -10.72
CA PRO A 41 -2.04 8.48 -11.09
C PRO A 41 -0.79 8.95 -11.86
N PRO A 42 0.29 8.14 -11.87
CA PRO A 42 1.48 8.49 -12.63
C PRO A 42 1.20 8.58 -14.13
N ARG A 43 2.08 9.26 -14.87
CA ARG A 43 2.00 9.45 -16.32
C ARG A 43 0.81 10.29 -16.77
N LYS A 44 0.43 11.30 -16.01
CA LYS A 44 -0.61 12.28 -16.36
C LYS A 44 -1.96 11.64 -16.75
N ARG A 45 -2.31 10.51 -16.12
CA ARG A 45 -3.65 9.95 -16.25
C ARG A 45 -4.66 10.89 -15.59
N PRO A 46 -5.96 10.79 -15.93
CA PRO A 46 -6.97 11.63 -15.30
C PRO A 46 -6.98 11.49 -13.78
N GLU A 47 -7.18 12.61 -13.10
CA GLU A 47 -7.38 12.63 -11.65
C GLU A 47 -8.65 11.87 -11.25
N LEU A 48 -8.60 11.23 -10.10
CA LEU A 48 -9.70 10.46 -9.54
C LEU A 48 -10.01 11.00 -8.14
N ALA A 49 -11.21 11.48 -7.95
CA ALA A 49 -11.73 11.85 -6.63
C ALA A 49 -12.45 10.67 -6.01
N GLY A 50 -12.25 10.46 -4.71
CA GLY A 50 -12.87 9.35 -4.00
C GLY A 50 -12.75 9.49 -2.49
N GLU A 51 -13.13 8.41 -1.81
CA GLU A 51 -13.01 8.29 -0.37
C GLU A 51 -11.73 7.56 0.00
N ILE A 52 -11.11 7.99 1.08
CA ILE A 52 -9.90 7.37 1.64
C ILE A 52 -10.18 6.87 3.05
N LEU A 53 -9.76 5.63 3.31
CA LEU A 53 -9.72 5.06 4.64
C LEU A 53 -8.28 4.68 4.93
N VAL A 54 -7.78 5.12 6.08
CA VAL A 54 -6.46 4.75 6.58
C VAL A 54 -6.62 4.20 7.99
N ALA A 55 -6.20 2.97 8.19
CA ALA A 55 -6.23 2.31 9.49
C ALA A 55 -4.83 1.85 9.86
N GLN A 56 -4.44 2.07 11.10
CA GLN A 56 -3.11 1.74 11.62
C GLN A 56 -3.21 1.18 13.03
N LYS A 57 -2.34 0.20 13.35
CA LYS A 57 -2.11 -0.28 14.70
C LYS A 57 -0.73 0.14 15.20
N THR A 58 -0.55 0.17 16.50
CA THR A 58 0.74 0.48 17.13
C THR A 58 1.82 -0.57 16.85
N ASN A 59 1.42 -1.80 16.50
CA ASN A 59 2.32 -2.88 16.11
C ASN A 59 2.83 -2.79 14.66
N GLY A 60 2.45 -1.74 13.90
CA GLY A 60 2.86 -1.53 12.53
C GLY A 60 1.92 -2.11 11.47
N GLU A 61 0.85 -2.78 11.87
CA GLU A 61 -0.17 -3.20 10.90
C GLU A 61 -0.87 -1.99 10.28
N VAL A 62 -1.12 -2.06 8.98
CA VAL A 62 -1.67 -0.97 8.17
C VAL A 62 -2.71 -1.51 7.20
N PHE A 63 -3.76 -0.75 7.02
CA PHE A 63 -4.73 -0.93 5.96
C PHE A 63 -5.08 0.43 5.34
N VAL A 64 -5.00 0.53 4.03
CA VAL A 64 -5.38 1.73 3.27
C VAL A 64 -6.32 1.31 2.17
N GLN A 65 -7.42 2.03 2.00
CA GLN A 65 -8.33 1.82 0.87
C GLN A 65 -8.76 3.15 0.28
N PHE A 66 -8.66 3.24 -1.03
CA PHE A 66 -9.17 4.36 -1.81
C PHE A 66 -10.30 3.86 -2.69
N THR A 67 -11.47 4.45 -2.53
CA THR A 67 -12.71 4.00 -3.16
C THR A 67 -13.35 5.12 -3.96
N LYS A 68 -13.71 4.82 -5.19
CA LYS A 68 -14.66 5.63 -5.95
C LYS A 68 -15.96 4.84 -5.99
N ASP A 69 -16.87 5.22 -5.13
CA ASP A 69 -18.09 4.47 -4.82
C ASP A 69 -18.78 3.93 -6.09
N PRO A 70 -19.13 2.63 -6.14
CA PRO A 70 -18.94 1.60 -5.10
C PRO A 70 -17.62 0.81 -5.22
N PHE A 71 -16.67 1.21 -6.07
CA PHE A 71 -15.51 0.40 -6.45
C PHE A 71 -14.24 0.78 -5.68
N PRO A 72 -13.60 -0.18 -4.97
CA PRO A 72 -12.25 0.02 -4.45
C PRO A 72 -11.27 0.12 -5.63
N LEU A 73 -10.56 1.25 -5.71
CA LEU A 73 -9.56 1.49 -6.75
C LEU A 73 -8.17 1.03 -6.34
N ALA A 74 -7.85 1.16 -5.06
CA ALA A 74 -6.59 0.72 -4.48
C ALA A 74 -6.81 0.25 -3.04
N THR A 75 -6.18 -0.86 -2.68
CA THR A 75 -6.16 -1.39 -1.32
C THR A 75 -4.74 -1.81 -0.99
N ALA A 76 -4.21 -1.35 0.13
CA ALA A 76 -2.86 -1.67 0.57
C ALA A 76 -2.89 -2.20 2.01
N GLN A 77 -2.06 -3.20 2.29
CA GLN A 77 -1.96 -3.82 3.61
C GLN A 77 -0.50 -4.09 3.96
N ILE A 78 -0.19 -3.92 5.24
CA ILE A 78 1.06 -4.39 5.85
C ILE A 78 0.67 -5.20 7.09
N GLN A 79 1.17 -6.43 7.18
CA GLN A 79 1.00 -7.32 8.33
C GLN A 79 2.35 -7.98 8.64
N GLY A 80 2.96 -7.61 9.77
CA GLY A 80 4.29 -8.09 10.12
C GLY A 80 5.33 -7.71 9.05
N ASP A 81 5.99 -8.71 8.49
CA ASP A 81 6.97 -8.57 7.41
C ASP A 81 6.38 -8.72 6.00
N ARG A 82 5.05 -8.77 5.89
CA ARG A 82 4.35 -8.96 4.61
C ARG A 82 3.61 -7.70 4.20
N TRP A 83 3.65 -7.43 2.92
CA TRP A 83 2.90 -6.34 2.31
C TRP A 83 2.12 -6.82 1.08
N GLN A 84 1.02 -6.17 0.79
CA GLN A 84 0.21 -6.41 -0.40
C GLN A 84 -0.44 -5.12 -0.86
N ILE A 85 -0.53 -4.94 -2.18
CA ILE A 85 -1.28 -3.87 -2.80
C ILE A 85 -2.11 -4.43 -3.93
N ASP A 86 -3.38 -4.06 -3.97
CA ASP A 86 -4.35 -4.47 -4.97
C ASP A 86 -4.91 -3.24 -5.68
N PHE A 87 -5.05 -3.33 -6.98
CA PHE A 87 -5.70 -2.32 -7.80
C PHE A 87 -6.92 -2.92 -8.51
N GLY A 88 -7.98 -2.12 -8.64
CA GLY A 88 -9.17 -2.49 -9.38
C GLY A 88 -9.88 -3.73 -8.84
N ALA A 89 -10.11 -3.81 -7.53
CA ALA A 89 -10.77 -4.92 -6.85
C ALA A 89 -10.02 -6.27 -7.03
N GLY A 90 -8.70 -6.23 -6.96
CA GLY A 90 -7.84 -7.42 -7.06
C GLY A 90 -7.50 -7.85 -8.48
N ARG A 91 -7.82 -7.05 -9.51
CA ARG A 91 -7.42 -7.33 -10.90
C ARG A 91 -5.92 -7.30 -11.10
N ARG A 92 -5.22 -6.45 -10.33
CA ARG A 92 -3.76 -6.39 -10.27
C ARG A 92 -3.34 -6.41 -8.82
N SER A 93 -2.49 -7.35 -8.47
CA SER A 93 -2.03 -7.53 -7.10
C SER A 93 -0.52 -7.72 -7.08
N TRP A 94 0.14 -7.01 -6.18
CA TRP A 94 1.55 -7.19 -5.85
C TRP A 94 1.68 -7.44 -4.37
N ARG A 95 2.55 -8.35 -4.03
CA ARG A 95 2.77 -8.76 -2.64
C ARG A 95 4.18 -9.27 -2.43
N GLY A 96 4.65 -9.18 -1.20
CA GLY A 96 5.99 -9.62 -0.87
C GLY A 96 6.26 -9.63 0.62
N HIS A 97 7.50 -9.90 0.95
CA HIS A 97 8.05 -9.94 2.29
C HIS A 97 9.06 -8.81 2.49
N GLY A 98 9.30 -8.45 3.75
CA GLY A 98 10.26 -7.44 4.13
C GLY A 98 9.74 -6.03 3.97
N GLN A 99 10.64 -5.10 3.72
CA GLN A 99 10.30 -3.69 3.55
C GLN A 99 9.43 -3.49 2.32
N ALA A 100 8.33 -2.75 2.48
CA ALA A 100 7.45 -2.41 1.38
C ALA A 100 8.19 -1.56 0.33
N PRO A 101 8.00 -1.84 -0.97
CA PRO A 101 8.65 -1.06 -2.03
C PRO A 101 8.26 0.41 -1.96
N GLY A 102 9.26 1.29 -2.11
CA GLY A 102 9.08 2.74 -2.08
C GLY A 102 8.33 3.32 -3.28
N VAL A 103 8.03 2.51 -4.29
CA VAL A 103 7.33 2.95 -5.51
C VAL A 103 5.82 3.09 -5.32
N TYR A 104 5.23 2.44 -4.32
CA TYR A 104 3.79 2.45 -4.10
C TYR A 104 3.37 3.53 -3.11
N LEU A 105 2.66 4.53 -3.60
CA LEU A 105 2.09 5.63 -2.81
C LEU A 105 1.30 5.12 -1.61
N TRP A 106 0.45 4.13 -1.82
CA TRP A 106 -0.47 3.60 -0.82
C TRP A 106 0.24 2.94 0.37
N LEU A 107 1.43 2.40 0.16
CA LEU A 107 2.27 1.82 1.21
C LEU A 107 3.14 2.86 1.92
N GLN A 108 3.35 4.03 1.30
CA GLN A 108 4.11 5.15 1.90
C GLN A 108 3.23 6.06 2.75
N LEU A 109 1.95 6.18 2.42
CA LEU A 109 1.03 7.12 3.03
C LEU A 109 0.92 6.99 4.56
N PRO A 110 0.74 5.79 5.14
CA PRO A 110 0.55 5.67 6.59
C PRO A 110 1.72 6.21 7.40
N ALA A 111 2.94 5.91 7.02
CA ALA A 111 4.14 6.42 7.70
C ALA A 111 4.24 7.95 7.61
N ALA A 112 3.96 8.50 6.43
CA ALA A 112 3.95 9.95 6.23
C ALA A 112 2.91 10.65 7.11
N LEU A 113 1.72 10.06 7.24
CA LEU A 113 0.66 10.60 8.12
C LEU A 113 1.03 10.56 9.60
N ARG A 114 1.88 9.61 10.03
CA ARG A 114 2.44 9.57 11.38
C ARG A 114 3.54 10.60 11.63
N GLY A 115 3.96 11.34 10.60
CA GLY A 115 5.03 12.33 10.69
C GLY A 115 6.42 11.79 10.35
N GLU A 116 6.53 10.57 9.86
CA GLU A 116 7.79 10.04 9.35
C GLU A 116 8.10 10.68 8.00
N GLU A 117 9.33 11.12 7.80
CA GLU A 117 9.76 11.69 6.52
C GLU A 117 9.83 10.58 5.47
N PRO A 118 9.10 10.70 4.35
CA PRO A 118 9.15 9.69 3.32
C PRO A 118 10.50 9.71 2.58
N GLU A 119 10.91 8.54 2.11
CA GLU A 119 12.10 8.42 1.27
C GLU A 119 11.90 9.11 -0.09
N ARG A 120 12.96 9.71 -0.61
CA ARG A 120 12.95 10.27 -1.98
C ARG A 120 12.60 9.17 -2.99
N PRO A 121 11.80 9.48 -4.01
CA PRO A 121 11.37 10.80 -4.49
C PRO A 121 10.06 11.32 -3.88
N TRP A 122 9.57 10.72 -2.81
CA TRP A 122 8.34 11.15 -2.15
C TRP A 122 8.54 12.40 -1.30
N LYS A 123 7.55 13.28 -1.34
CA LYS A 123 7.47 14.49 -0.53
C LYS A 123 6.10 14.58 0.11
N PHE A 124 6.08 14.79 1.41
CA PHE A 124 4.85 14.96 2.18
C PHE A 124 4.72 16.40 2.67
N SER A 125 3.51 16.95 2.59
CA SER A 125 3.21 18.29 3.07
C SER A 125 1.78 18.35 3.63
N ARG A 126 1.52 19.37 4.44
CA ARG A 126 0.19 19.63 5.03
C ARG A 126 -0.28 21.04 4.65
N PRO A 127 -0.74 21.26 3.41
CA PRO A 127 -1.29 22.55 3.01
C PRO A 127 -2.65 22.76 3.67
N ASN A 128 -2.74 23.81 4.54
CA ASN A 128 -3.95 24.11 5.32
C ASN A 128 -4.38 22.90 6.18
N GLU A 129 -5.63 22.46 6.09
CA GLU A 129 -6.17 21.28 6.79
C GLU A 129 -6.04 19.99 5.97
N ALA A 130 -5.43 20.07 4.79
CA ALA A 130 -5.21 18.93 3.91
C ALA A 130 -3.82 18.31 4.16
N TRP A 131 -3.62 17.13 3.62
CA TRP A 131 -2.31 16.49 3.49
C TRP A 131 -2.08 16.15 2.02
N ARG A 132 -0.81 16.13 1.60
CA ARG A 132 -0.42 15.80 0.24
C ARG A 132 0.85 14.96 0.23
N LEU A 133 0.80 13.84 -0.45
CA LEU A 133 1.95 12.98 -0.73
C LEU A 133 2.19 12.99 -2.24
N GLU A 134 3.39 13.33 -2.66
CA GLU A 134 3.74 13.53 -4.06
C GLU A 134 5.05 12.85 -4.41
N ASN A 135 5.08 12.17 -5.56
CA ASN A 135 6.30 11.64 -6.16
C ASN A 135 6.83 12.67 -7.15
N THR A 136 7.93 13.31 -6.82
CA THR A 136 8.52 14.39 -7.66
C THR A 136 9.12 13.86 -8.97
N ARG A 137 9.31 12.55 -9.09
CA ARG A 137 9.85 11.93 -10.31
C ARG A 137 8.76 11.52 -11.29
N THR A 138 7.69 10.92 -10.81
CA THR A 138 6.60 10.38 -11.67
C THR A 138 5.45 11.36 -11.85
N GLY A 139 5.33 12.37 -10.97
CA GLY A 139 4.20 13.28 -10.92
C GLY A 139 2.96 12.68 -10.26
N GLU A 140 3.04 11.46 -9.74
CA GLU A 140 1.94 10.88 -8.95
C GLU A 140 1.75 11.64 -7.65
N TRP A 141 0.52 11.94 -7.29
CA TRP A 141 0.21 12.54 -5.99
C TRP A 141 -1.17 12.13 -5.49
N LEU A 142 -1.31 12.21 -4.18
CA LEU A 142 -2.57 12.04 -3.47
C LEU A 142 -2.71 13.19 -2.48
N GLU A 143 -3.84 13.88 -2.54
CA GLU A 143 -4.17 14.94 -1.61
C GLU A 143 -5.52 14.66 -0.97
N GLY A 144 -5.62 14.79 0.34
CA GLY A 144 -6.83 14.47 1.04
C GLY A 144 -7.04 15.25 2.32
N ARG A 145 -8.23 15.06 2.88
CA ARG A 145 -8.66 15.57 4.19
C ARG A 145 -9.41 14.47 4.91
N PHE A 146 -9.16 14.33 6.19
CA PHE A 146 -9.95 13.43 7.03
C PHE A 146 -11.14 14.18 7.61
N PHE A 147 -12.23 13.47 7.79
CA PHE A 147 -13.39 13.96 8.52
C PHE A 147 -13.08 14.01 10.01
N GLU A 148 -13.67 14.95 10.72
CA GLU A 148 -13.61 15.05 12.18
C GLU A 148 -14.49 13.99 12.84
#